data_c2b1715bf0bb5c5eb38535a599570edc
#
_entry.id   c2b1715bf0bb5c5eb38535a599570edc
#
_cell.length_a   1.000
_cell.length_b   1.000
_cell.length_c   1.000
_cell.angle_alpha   90.00
_cell.angle_beta   90.00
_cell.angle_gamma   90.00
#
_symmetry.space_group_name_H-M   'P 1'
#
loop_
_entity.id
_entity.type
_entity.pdbx_description
1 polymer ?
#
loop_
_entity_poly.entity_id
_entity_poly.type
_entity_poly.pdbx_seq_one_letter_code
_entity_poly.pdbx_strand_id
1 'polypeptide(L)'
;MNAIQQHAAALLDSVARWNEVTTLAKLRYQAELAPDFSLMDWLKNDELALSRYLRFLLSPDETHGQSSLFLKGFLSLIEKSGHDSPITTGGSHHKVRVDYEVTIENRRKIDLLMTSSEGFIAIENKPWAADQENQLRDYALWLNKCERPWKLIYLCNQDPGEWTLPGNTPEALKQHILTISWHEVVKWLNECLLHV
;
A
#
# COMPACT_ATOMS: atom_id res chain seq x y z
N MET A 1 8.82 48.67 -7.65
CA MET A 1 8.46 47.24 -7.40
C MET A 1 7.59 46.79 -8.53
N ASN A 2 7.93 45.69 -9.19
CA ASN A 2 7.06 45.16 -10.24
C ASN A 2 5.87 44.42 -9.65
N ALA A 3 4.82 44.13 -10.44
CA ALA A 3 3.60 43.49 -10.00
C ALA A 3 3.86 42.11 -9.32
N ILE A 4 4.89 41.38 -9.78
CA ILE A 4 5.27 40.07 -9.21
C ILE A 4 5.78 40.23 -7.77
N GLN A 5 6.61 41.27 -7.52
CA GLN A 5 7.12 41.53 -6.16
C GLN A 5 6.01 41.95 -5.20
N GLN A 6 5.00 42.71 -5.67
CA GLN A 6 3.83 43.06 -4.86
C GLN A 6 2.98 41.84 -4.51
N HIS A 7 2.71 40.95 -5.49
CA HIS A 7 1.97 39.70 -5.21
C HIS A 7 2.72 38.76 -4.27
N ALA A 8 4.04 38.63 -4.45
CA ALA A 8 4.86 37.82 -3.55
C ALA A 8 4.84 38.38 -2.10
N ALA A 9 4.96 39.69 -1.95
CA ALA A 9 4.89 40.33 -0.62
C ALA A 9 3.51 40.10 0.05
N ALA A 10 2.42 40.26 -0.71
CA ALA A 10 1.06 40.05 -0.20
C ALA A 10 0.83 38.57 0.20
N LEU A 11 1.38 37.62 -0.57
CA LEU A 11 1.31 36.19 -0.24
C LEU A 11 2.08 35.88 1.06
N LEU A 12 3.31 36.39 1.20
CA LEU A 12 4.11 36.20 2.41
C LEU A 12 3.45 36.79 3.65
N ASP A 13 2.83 37.99 3.51
CA ASP A 13 2.08 38.61 4.59
C ASP A 13 0.85 37.78 5.01
N SER A 14 0.15 37.21 4.03
CA SER A 14 -0.98 36.30 4.27
C SER A 14 -0.53 35.01 4.99
N VAL A 15 0.58 34.41 4.58
CA VAL A 15 1.16 33.23 5.23
C VAL A 15 1.60 33.54 6.66
N ALA A 16 2.23 34.71 6.88
CA ALA A 16 2.65 35.13 8.21
C ALA A 16 1.45 35.28 9.17
N ARG A 17 0.36 35.89 8.72
CA ARG A 17 -0.89 35.99 9.51
C ARG A 17 -1.51 34.63 9.81
N TRP A 18 -1.54 33.72 8.82
CA TRP A 18 -2.01 32.37 9.02
C TRP A 18 -1.20 31.63 10.10
N ASN A 19 0.13 31.74 10.03
CA ASN A 19 1.01 31.12 11.02
C ASN A 19 0.78 31.68 12.43
N GLU A 20 0.58 33.00 12.56
CA GLU A 20 0.28 33.64 13.83
C GLU A 20 -1.04 33.12 14.42
N VAL A 21 -2.13 33.13 13.63
CA VAL A 21 -3.45 32.63 14.06
C VAL A 21 -3.38 31.15 14.46
N THR A 22 -2.69 30.34 13.65
CA THR A 22 -2.53 28.90 13.94
C THR A 22 -1.75 28.67 15.22
N THR A 23 -0.68 29.44 15.45
CA THR A 23 0.12 29.34 16.67
C THR A 23 -0.70 29.72 17.91
N LEU A 24 -1.46 30.81 17.85
CA LEU A 24 -2.33 31.23 18.95
C LEU A 24 -3.44 30.19 19.21
N ALA A 25 -4.04 29.64 18.17
CA ALA A 25 -5.05 28.59 18.30
C ALA A 25 -4.47 27.32 18.95
N LYS A 26 -3.28 26.88 18.52
CA LYS A 26 -2.58 25.75 19.14
C LYS A 26 -2.33 25.98 20.62
N LEU A 27 -1.80 27.13 21.00
CA LEU A 27 -1.55 27.48 22.41
C LEU A 27 -2.85 27.50 23.26
N ARG A 28 -3.93 28.02 22.68
CA ARG A 28 -5.22 28.14 23.40
C ARG A 28 -5.89 26.78 23.60
N TYR A 29 -5.80 25.90 22.63
CA TYR A 29 -6.52 24.62 22.62
C TYR A 29 -5.59 23.41 22.78
N GLN A 30 -4.37 23.63 23.25
CA GLN A 30 -3.36 22.57 23.38
C GLN A 30 -3.82 21.43 24.30
N ALA A 31 -4.52 21.76 25.38
CA ALA A 31 -4.98 20.77 26.34
C ALA A 31 -6.18 19.95 25.82
N GLU A 32 -7.06 20.56 25.01
CA GLU A 32 -8.29 19.91 24.53
C GLU A 32 -8.06 19.17 23.20
N LEU A 33 -7.23 19.71 22.31
CA LEU A 33 -7.09 19.18 20.95
C LEU A 33 -5.74 18.50 20.71
N ALA A 34 -4.77 18.68 21.61
CA ALA A 34 -3.40 18.17 21.43
C ALA A 34 -2.90 18.31 19.96
N PRO A 35 -2.90 19.54 19.38
CA PRO A 35 -2.73 19.76 17.93
C PRO A 35 -1.40 19.28 17.36
N ASP A 36 -0.40 19.08 18.22
CA ASP A 36 0.92 18.55 17.84
C ASP A 36 1.07 17.06 18.19
N PHE A 37 0.02 16.42 18.73
CA PHE A 37 0.03 14.98 18.97
C PHE A 37 -0.21 14.25 17.65
N SER A 38 0.72 13.38 17.30
CA SER A 38 0.57 12.46 16.17
C SER A 38 0.60 11.02 16.66
N LEU A 39 -0.49 10.30 16.49
CA LEU A 39 -0.51 8.87 16.77
C LEU A 39 0.52 8.12 15.91
N MET A 40 0.81 8.64 14.71
CA MET A 40 1.80 8.04 13.79
C MET A 40 3.21 8.05 14.36
N ASP A 41 3.56 9.00 15.23
CA ASP A 41 4.88 9.05 15.87
C ASP A 41 5.09 7.90 16.87
N TRP A 42 4.00 7.30 17.34
CA TRP A 42 3.99 6.17 18.27
C TRP A 42 3.82 4.83 17.56
N LEU A 43 3.40 4.83 16.31
CA LEU A 43 3.27 3.63 15.51
C LEU A 43 4.62 3.21 14.96
N LYS A 44 4.89 1.92 14.99
CA LYS A 44 6.07 1.37 14.32
C LYS A 44 5.94 1.58 12.82
N ASN A 45 7.04 1.96 12.19
CA ASN A 45 7.16 2.12 10.74
C ASN A 45 8.08 1.08 10.09
N ASP A 46 8.27 -0.06 10.77
CA ASP A 46 8.99 -1.19 10.20
C ASP A 46 8.15 -1.91 9.13
N GLU A 47 8.78 -2.78 8.37
CA GLU A 47 8.18 -3.55 7.27
C GLU A 47 6.93 -4.33 7.72
N LEU A 48 7.00 -4.94 8.91
CA LEU A 48 5.88 -5.71 9.47
C LEU A 48 4.70 -4.81 9.85
N ALA A 49 4.97 -3.65 10.42
CA ALA A 49 3.93 -2.69 10.77
C ALA A 49 3.22 -2.15 9.52
N LEU A 50 3.98 -1.81 8.46
CA LEU A 50 3.40 -1.38 7.19
C LEU A 50 2.53 -2.48 6.56
N SER A 51 2.96 -3.74 6.62
CA SER A 51 2.16 -4.86 6.15
C SER A 51 0.84 -5.01 6.94
N ARG A 52 0.86 -4.78 8.27
CA ARG A 52 -0.35 -4.78 9.11
C ARG A 52 -1.29 -3.63 8.75
N TYR A 53 -0.76 -2.43 8.46
CA TYR A 53 -1.60 -1.30 8.03
C TYR A 53 -2.23 -1.54 6.67
N LEU A 54 -1.48 -2.09 5.72
CA LEU A 54 -2.03 -2.50 4.43
C LEU A 54 -3.10 -3.58 4.59
N ARG A 55 -2.85 -4.61 5.41
CA ARG A 55 -3.85 -5.63 5.72
C ARG A 55 -5.13 -5.01 6.29
N PHE A 56 -5.00 -4.09 7.26
CA PHE A 56 -6.14 -3.40 7.85
C PHE A 56 -6.95 -2.65 6.78
N LEU A 57 -6.31 -1.86 5.94
CA LEU A 57 -6.99 -1.10 4.89
C LEU A 57 -7.61 -1.99 3.80
N LEU A 58 -6.90 -3.04 3.38
CA LEU A 58 -7.36 -3.94 2.31
C LEU A 58 -8.44 -4.92 2.75
N SER A 59 -8.71 -5.06 4.05
CA SER A 59 -9.73 -5.97 4.58
C SER A 59 -11.10 -5.29 4.66
N PRO A 60 -12.10 -5.66 3.83
CA PRO A 60 -13.39 -4.96 3.77
C PRO A 60 -14.21 -5.00 5.08
N ASP A 61 -14.00 -6.02 5.90
CA ASP A 61 -14.75 -6.26 7.13
C ASP A 61 -14.08 -5.64 8.38
N GLU A 62 -12.99 -4.86 8.19
CA GLU A 62 -12.25 -4.25 9.30
C GLU A 62 -12.92 -2.98 9.86
N THR A 63 -12.45 -2.57 11.03
CA THR A 63 -13.05 -1.48 11.82
C THR A 63 -12.85 -0.09 11.24
N HIS A 64 -12.17 0.07 10.09
CA HIS A 64 -12.10 1.35 9.39
C HIS A 64 -13.46 1.80 8.82
N GLY A 65 -14.45 0.91 8.73
CA GLY A 65 -15.82 1.23 8.34
C GLY A 65 -16.03 1.60 6.85
N GLN A 66 -14.97 1.55 6.03
CA GLN A 66 -15.03 1.96 4.61
C GLN A 66 -15.36 0.80 3.66
N SER A 67 -15.77 -0.37 4.19
CA SER A 67 -16.12 -1.53 3.40
C SER A 67 -15.01 -1.87 2.37
N SER A 68 -15.35 -2.02 1.10
CA SER A 68 -14.39 -2.39 0.04
C SER A 68 -13.71 -1.19 -0.66
N LEU A 69 -13.80 0.03 -0.14
CA LEU A 69 -13.26 1.22 -0.79
C LEU A 69 -11.76 1.09 -1.10
N PHE A 70 -10.96 0.82 -0.07
CA PHE A 70 -9.51 0.67 -0.22
C PHE A 70 -9.14 -0.53 -1.10
N LEU A 71 -9.82 -1.66 -0.92
CA LEU A 71 -9.59 -2.84 -1.75
C LEU A 71 -9.88 -2.55 -3.22
N LYS A 72 -11.03 -1.95 -3.56
CA LYS A 72 -11.36 -1.58 -4.94
C LYS A 72 -10.31 -0.66 -5.56
N GLY A 73 -9.89 0.36 -4.82
CA GLY A 73 -8.83 1.27 -5.27
C GLY A 73 -7.51 0.54 -5.56
N PHE A 74 -7.13 -0.41 -4.72
CA PHE A 74 -5.91 -1.21 -4.91
C PHE A 74 -6.02 -2.16 -6.12
N LEU A 75 -7.16 -2.82 -6.32
CA LEU A 75 -7.38 -3.66 -7.52
C LEU A 75 -7.34 -2.80 -8.80
N SER A 76 -7.95 -1.61 -8.78
CA SER A 76 -7.85 -0.66 -9.90
C SER A 76 -6.41 -0.19 -10.15
N LEU A 77 -5.56 -0.12 -9.14
CA LEU A 77 -4.13 0.18 -9.32
C LEU A 77 -3.44 -0.93 -10.13
N ILE A 78 -3.72 -2.20 -9.83
CA ILE A 78 -3.20 -3.36 -10.58
C ILE A 78 -3.66 -3.28 -12.06
N GLU A 79 -4.94 -2.99 -12.29
CA GLU A 79 -5.51 -2.89 -13.65
C GLU A 79 -4.91 -1.71 -14.44
N LYS A 80 -4.74 -0.56 -13.81
CA LYS A 80 -4.08 0.62 -14.41
C LYS A 80 -2.62 0.34 -14.81
N SER A 81 -1.97 -0.61 -14.14
CA SER A 81 -0.62 -1.08 -14.49
C SER A 81 -0.59 -2.10 -15.63
N GLY A 82 -1.72 -2.33 -16.31
CA GLY A 82 -1.82 -3.23 -17.46
C GLY A 82 -1.94 -4.71 -17.12
N HIS A 83 -2.31 -5.04 -15.88
CA HIS A 83 -2.47 -6.43 -15.42
C HIS A 83 -3.92 -6.70 -15.01
N ASP A 84 -4.42 -7.89 -15.38
CA ASP A 84 -5.73 -8.34 -14.89
C ASP A 84 -5.64 -8.73 -13.41
N SER A 85 -6.64 -8.33 -12.63
CA SER A 85 -6.78 -8.76 -11.25
C SER A 85 -7.43 -10.15 -11.18
N PRO A 86 -6.82 -11.12 -10.46
CA PRO A 86 -7.45 -12.43 -10.22
C PRO A 86 -8.56 -12.40 -9.16
N ILE A 87 -8.84 -11.24 -8.60
CA ILE A 87 -9.86 -11.02 -7.58
C ILE A 87 -10.75 -9.87 -8.03
N THR A 88 -12.07 -10.03 -7.88
CA THR A 88 -13.04 -8.94 -8.10
C THR A 88 -13.79 -8.60 -6.80
N THR A 89 -14.37 -7.40 -6.75
CA THR A 89 -15.18 -6.92 -5.62
C THR A 89 -16.67 -6.85 -5.94
N GLY A 90 -17.08 -7.39 -7.10
CA GLY A 90 -18.44 -7.33 -7.60
C GLY A 90 -19.24 -8.58 -7.27
N GLY A 91 -20.28 -8.46 -6.43
CA GLY A 91 -21.25 -9.53 -6.14
C GLY A 91 -21.34 -9.91 -4.66
N SER A 92 -22.51 -10.34 -4.21
CA SER A 92 -22.82 -10.66 -2.81
C SER A 92 -22.10 -11.90 -2.25
N HIS A 93 -21.32 -12.61 -3.07
CA HIS A 93 -20.65 -13.85 -2.69
C HIS A 93 -19.11 -13.80 -2.77
N HIS A 94 -18.53 -12.67 -3.18
CA HIS A 94 -17.08 -12.53 -3.32
C HIS A 94 -16.46 -11.98 -2.03
N LYS A 95 -16.33 -12.85 -1.03
CA LYS A 95 -15.62 -12.49 0.20
C LYS A 95 -14.12 -12.55 -0.05
N VAL A 96 -13.43 -11.43 0.12
CA VAL A 96 -11.97 -11.36 0.11
C VAL A 96 -11.46 -11.43 1.54
N ARG A 97 -10.61 -12.40 1.82
CA ARG A 97 -9.88 -12.51 3.08
C ARG A 97 -8.45 -12.04 2.88
N VAL A 98 -7.94 -11.24 3.80
CA VAL A 98 -6.58 -10.72 3.79
C VAL A 98 -5.83 -11.21 5.03
N ASP A 99 -4.86 -12.08 4.83
CA ASP A 99 -3.99 -12.60 5.87
C ASP A 99 -2.59 -11.97 5.76
N TYR A 100 -1.87 -11.86 6.88
CA TYR A 100 -0.48 -11.39 6.91
C TYR A 100 0.46 -12.46 7.49
N GLU A 101 1.76 -12.38 7.14
CA GLU A 101 2.78 -13.36 7.53
C GLU A 101 2.39 -14.82 7.25
N VAL A 102 1.84 -15.08 6.08
CA VAL A 102 1.38 -16.42 5.69
C VAL A 102 2.56 -17.33 5.43
N THR A 103 2.75 -18.32 6.30
CA THR A 103 3.81 -19.31 6.15
C THR A 103 3.47 -20.27 5.02
N ILE A 104 4.39 -20.41 4.08
CA ILE A 104 4.33 -21.36 2.96
C ILE A 104 5.40 -22.44 3.10
N GLU A 105 5.55 -23.30 2.07
CA GLU A 105 6.61 -24.30 2.01
C GLU A 105 8.00 -23.69 2.27
N ASN A 106 8.94 -24.48 2.74
CA ASN A 106 10.32 -24.07 3.06
C ASN A 106 10.44 -22.97 4.14
N ARG A 107 9.40 -22.82 5.00
CA ARG A 107 9.35 -21.81 6.06
C ARG A 107 9.42 -20.36 5.56
N ARG A 108 9.17 -20.13 4.28
CA ARG A 108 8.99 -18.80 3.73
C ARG A 108 7.69 -18.20 4.25
N LYS A 109 7.65 -16.88 4.35
CA LYS A 109 6.44 -16.14 4.73
C LYS A 109 6.13 -15.10 3.68
N ILE A 110 4.90 -15.12 3.18
CA ILE A 110 4.35 -14.05 2.34
C ILE A 110 3.83 -12.97 3.28
N ASP A 111 4.19 -11.72 3.07
CA ASP A 111 3.80 -10.61 3.94
C ASP A 111 2.29 -10.43 3.98
N LEU A 112 1.63 -10.44 2.81
CA LEU A 112 0.18 -10.36 2.69
C LEU A 112 -0.33 -11.33 1.64
N LEU A 113 -1.43 -12.02 1.95
CA LEU A 113 -2.12 -12.91 1.02
C LEU A 113 -3.61 -12.57 1.01
N MET A 114 -4.08 -12.04 -0.11
CA MET A 114 -5.51 -11.87 -0.39
C MET A 114 -6.03 -13.13 -1.07
N THR A 115 -7.12 -13.66 -0.54
CA THR A 115 -7.77 -14.89 -1.03
C THR A 115 -9.25 -14.64 -1.30
N SER A 116 -9.73 -15.04 -2.46
CA SER A 116 -11.15 -15.09 -2.81
C SER A 116 -11.52 -16.44 -3.42
N SER A 117 -12.77 -16.65 -3.78
CA SER A 117 -13.19 -17.81 -4.58
C SER A 117 -12.57 -17.83 -5.98
N GLU A 118 -12.16 -16.69 -6.51
CA GLU A 118 -11.66 -16.51 -7.88
C GLU A 118 -10.15 -16.73 -7.98
N GLY A 119 -9.38 -16.31 -6.99
CA GLY A 119 -7.93 -16.41 -7.03
C GLY A 119 -7.21 -15.85 -5.83
N PHE A 120 -5.92 -15.53 -6.04
CA PHE A 120 -5.00 -15.03 -5.02
C PHE A 120 -4.28 -13.78 -5.50
N ILE A 121 -4.04 -12.85 -4.56
CA ILE A 121 -3.03 -11.80 -4.72
C ILE A 121 -2.10 -11.89 -3.52
N ALA A 122 -0.84 -12.20 -3.77
CA ALA A 122 0.22 -12.15 -2.76
C ALA A 122 0.95 -10.80 -2.87
N ILE A 123 1.37 -10.24 -1.74
CA ILE A 123 2.17 -9.02 -1.69
C ILE A 123 3.42 -9.30 -0.88
N GLU A 124 4.57 -9.03 -1.44
CA GLU A 124 5.85 -8.92 -0.76
C GLU A 124 6.17 -7.44 -0.58
N ASN A 125 6.29 -7.01 0.67
CA ASN A 125 6.45 -5.61 1.04
C ASN A 125 7.92 -5.28 1.34
N LYS A 126 8.56 -4.49 0.47
CA LYS A 126 9.98 -4.11 0.56
C LYS A 126 10.16 -2.59 0.57
N PRO A 127 9.76 -1.88 1.62
CA PRO A 127 9.95 -0.44 1.69
C PRO A 127 11.43 -0.06 1.84
N TRP A 128 12.23 -0.86 2.59
CA TRP A 128 13.64 -0.61 2.88
C TRP A 128 14.48 -1.88 2.98
N ALA A 129 13.86 -3.03 3.19
CA ALA A 129 14.59 -4.27 3.44
C ALA A 129 15.30 -4.77 2.18
N ALA A 130 16.44 -5.44 2.39
CA ALA A 130 17.13 -6.12 1.30
C ALA A 130 16.35 -7.37 0.85
N ASP A 131 16.49 -7.69 -0.43
CA ASP A 131 15.97 -8.93 -1.00
C ASP A 131 16.57 -10.17 -0.34
N GLN A 132 15.77 -11.24 -0.33
CA GLN A 132 16.24 -12.56 0.05
C GLN A 132 16.42 -13.43 -1.20
N GLU A 133 17.36 -14.37 -1.11
CA GLU A 133 17.66 -15.31 -2.20
C GLU A 133 16.41 -16.07 -2.65
N ASN A 134 16.11 -16.03 -3.95
CA ASN A 134 14.99 -16.72 -4.60
C ASN A 134 13.59 -16.41 -4.03
N GLN A 135 13.40 -15.34 -3.26
CA GLN A 135 12.16 -15.11 -2.51
C GLN A 135 10.94 -15.02 -3.42
N LEU A 136 10.95 -14.14 -4.42
CA LEU A 136 9.82 -13.99 -5.35
C LEU A 136 9.62 -15.23 -6.22
N ARG A 137 10.71 -15.91 -6.62
CA ARG A 137 10.62 -17.17 -7.32
C ARG A 137 9.91 -18.25 -6.50
N ASP A 138 10.26 -18.39 -5.22
CA ASP A 138 9.66 -19.40 -4.33
C ASP A 138 8.16 -19.12 -4.12
N TYR A 139 7.78 -17.85 -3.97
CA TYR A 139 6.37 -17.44 -3.87
C TYR A 139 5.60 -17.73 -5.16
N ALA A 140 6.15 -17.38 -6.31
CA ALA A 140 5.52 -17.64 -7.61
C ALA A 140 5.33 -19.15 -7.85
N LEU A 141 6.31 -19.98 -7.51
CA LEU A 141 6.22 -21.43 -7.60
C LEU A 141 5.12 -21.98 -6.69
N TRP A 142 5.02 -21.49 -5.45
CA TRP A 142 3.98 -21.90 -4.51
C TRP A 142 2.59 -21.50 -4.98
N LEU A 143 2.40 -20.25 -5.41
CA LEU A 143 1.13 -19.74 -5.93
C LEU A 143 0.68 -20.54 -7.16
N ASN A 144 1.60 -20.88 -8.06
CA ASN A 144 1.30 -21.65 -9.26
C ASN A 144 0.83 -23.08 -8.96
N LYS A 145 1.26 -23.68 -7.85
CA LYS A 145 0.76 -24.99 -7.39
C LYS A 145 -0.69 -24.98 -6.93
N CYS A 146 -1.22 -23.79 -6.59
CA CYS A 146 -2.59 -23.67 -6.09
C CYS A 146 -3.67 -23.84 -7.18
N GLU A 147 -3.27 -24.00 -8.46
CA GLU A 147 -4.15 -24.25 -9.62
C GLU A 147 -5.33 -23.26 -9.75
N ARG A 148 -5.13 -22.03 -9.31
CA ARG A 148 -6.09 -20.92 -9.38
C ARG A 148 -5.40 -19.67 -9.90
N PRO A 149 -6.12 -18.73 -10.52
CA PRO A 149 -5.54 -17.45 -10.93
C PRO A 149 -4.82 -16.75 -9.79
N TRP A 150 -3.65 -16.19 -10.04
CA TRP A 150 -2.87 -15.48 -9.02
C TRP A 150 -2.06 -14.32 -9.60
N LYS A 151 -1.73 -13.38 -8.73
CA LYS A 151 -0.73 -12.32 -8.94
C LYS A 151 0.18 -12.23 -7.73
N LEU A 152 1.44 -11.89 -7.98
CA LEU A 152 2.41 -11.56 -6.94
C LEU A 152 2.83 -10.11 -7.12
N ILE A 153 2.54 -9.29 -6.13
CA ILE A 153 2.91 -7.88 -6.11
C ILE A 153 4.22 -7.74 -5.33
N TYR A 154 5.23 -7.22 -5.99
CA TYR A 154 6.45 -6.77 -5.34
C TYR A 154 6.30 -5.28 -5.03
N LEU A 155 6.04 -4.97 -3.76
CA LEU A 155 5.79 -3.61 -3.30
C LEU A 155 7.12 -2.96 -2.91
N CYS A 156 7.80 -2.37 -3.89
CA CYS A 156 9.14 -1.80 -3.76
C CYS A 156 9.30 -0.61 -4.72
N ASN A 157 10.17 0.33 -4.37
CA ASN A 157 10.49 1.47 -5.25
C ASN A 157 11.47 1.12 -6.39
N GLN A 158 11.89 -0.13 -6.48
CA GLN A 158 12.80 -0.66 -7.49
C GLN A 158 12.29 -2.00 -7.99
N ASP A 159 12.62 -2.35 -9.23
CA ASP A 159 12.33 -3.68 -9.75
C ASP A 159 13.12 -4.76 -9.01
N PRO A 160 12.59 -6.00 -8.94
CA PRO A 160 13.26 -7.09 -8.25
C PRO A 160 14.60 -7.43 -8.92
N GLY A 161 15.63 -7.57 -8.08
CA GLY A 161 16.95 -7.98 -8.53
C GLY A 161 17.05 -9.49 -8.82
N GLU A 162 18.12 -9.89 -9.52
CA GLU A 162 18.45 -11.30 -9.81
C GLU A 162 18.54 -12.18 -8.56
N TRP A 163 18.78 -11.59 -7.41
CA TRP A 163 18.88 -12.32 -6.14
C TRP A 163 17.53 -12.85 -5.66
N THR A 164 16.47 -12.08 -5.83
CA THR A 164 15.11 -12.46 -5.40
C THR A 164 14.30 -13.09 -6.51
N LEU A 165 14.52 -12.65 -7.77
CA LEU A 165 13.89 -13.16 -8.97
C LEU A 165 14.93 -13.52 -10.04
N PRO A 166 15.58 -14.68 -9.96
CA PRO A 166 16.60 -15.09 -10.90
C PRO A 166 16.14 -15.11 -12.35
N GLY A 167 17.04 -14.73 -13.28
CA GLY A 167 16.76 -14.69 -14.71
C GLY A 167 16.30 -16.02 -15.30
N ASN A 168 16.72 -17.15 -14.72
CA ASN A 168 16.29 -18.50 -15.09
C ASN A 168 14.88 -18.88 -14.54
N THR A 169 14.19 -17.99 -13.85
CA THR A 169 12.78 -18.20 -13.47
C THR A 169 11.93 -18.30 -14.74
N PRO A 170 11.04 -19.30 -14.85
CA PRO A 170 10.19 -19.46 -16.04
C PRO A 170 9.40 -18.20 -16.36
N GLU A 171 9.40 -17.81 -17.65
CA GLU A 171 8.71 -16.59 -18.08
C GLU A 171 7.19 -16.64 -17.80
N ALA A 172 6.60 -17.84 -17.88
CA ALA A 172 5.22 -18.10 -17.50
C ALA A 172 4.89 -17.71 -16.05
N LEU A 173 5.87 -17.69 -15.14
CA LEU A 173 5.70 -17.21 -13.76
C LEU A 173 5.96 -15.71 -13.66
N LYS A 174 6.98 -15.19 -14.35
CA LYS A 174 7.36 -13.76 -14.29
C LYS A 174 6.23 -12.85 -14.73
N GLN A 175 5.45 -13.22 -15.74
CA GLN A 175 4.30 -12.44 -16.23
C GLN A 175 3.19 -12.23 -15.19
N HIS A 176 3.19 -12.98 -14.09
CA HIS A 176 2.27 -12.82 -12.97
C HIS A 176 2.86 -11.97 -11.84
N ILE A 177 4.11 -11.54 -11.95
CA ILE A 177 4.78 -10.69 -10.96
C ILE A 177 4.71 -9.24 -11.43
N LEU A 178 4.24 -8.37 -10.56
CA LEU A 178 4.08 -6.94 -10.81
C LEU A 178 4.79 -6.13 -9.74
N THR A 179 5.63 -5.19 -10.13
CA THR A 179 6.19 -4.19 -9.21
C THR A 179 5.21 -3.03 -9.06
N ILE A 180 4.89 -2.67 -7.83
CA ILE A 180 4.16 -1.44 -7.47
C ILE A 180 5.05 -0.64 -6.54
N SER A 181 5.25 0.63 -6.84
CA SER A 181 6.05 1.51 -5.99
C SER A 181 5.27 2.01 -4.78
N TRP A 182 5.96 2.33 -3.71
CA TRP A 182 5.36 3.00 -2.55
C TRP A 182 4.80 4.39 -2.91
N HIS A 183 5.32 5.04 -3.95
CA HIS A 183 4.74 6.27 -4.47
C HIS A 183 3.32 6.05 -5.02
N GLU A 184 3.10 4.95 -5.74
CA GLU A 184 1.77 4.59 -6.26
C GLU A 184 0.82 4.20 -5.12
N VAL A 185 1.32 3.55 -4.06
CA VAL A 185 0.53 3.27 -2.85
C VAL A 185 0.07 4.56 -2.18
N VAL A 186 0.96 5.53 -1.99
CA VAL A 186 0.59 6.84 -1.42
C VAL A 186 -0.45 7.56 -2.30
N LYS A 187 -0.28 7.51 -3.61
CA LYS A 187 -1.26 8.09 -4.55
C LYS A 187 -2.62 7.40 -4.43
N TRP A 188 -2.65 6.07 -4.42
CA TRP A 188 -3.89 5.29 -4.21
C TRP A 188 -4.58 5.67 -2.89
N LEU A 189 -3.83 5.75 -1.78
CA LEU A 189 -4.40 6.15 -0.49
C LEU A 189 -4.99 7.56 -0.52
N ASN A 190 -4.30 8.52 -1.15
CA ASN A 190 -4.81 9.88 -1.32
C ASN A 190 -6.08 9.91 -2.20
N GLU A 191 -6.16 9.10 -3.26
CA GLU A 191 -7.38 8.95 -4.06
C GLU A 191 -8.54 8.41 -3.21
N CYS A 192 -8.29 7.40 -2.37
CA CYS A 192 -9.30 6.85 -1.46
C CYS A 192 -9.80 7.89 -0.44
N LEU A 193 -8.92 8.74 0.11
CA LEU A 193 -9.29 9.78 1.08
C LEU A 193 -10.28 10.81 0.54
N LEU A 194 -10.40 10.95 -0.78
CA LEU A 194 -11.41 11.82 -1.39
C LEU A 194 -12.84 11.25 -1.30
N HIS A 195 -12.98 10.01 -0.89
CA HIS A 195 -14.25 9.28 -0.84
C HIS A 195 -14.62 8.77 0.57
N VAL A 196 -13.82 9.13 1.59
CA VAL A 196 -14.04 8.80 3.00
C VAL A 196 -14.98 9.79 3.68
#